data_bb268d6b2eec6ace4f664aeb24fa0857
#
_entry.id   bb268d6b2eec6ace4f664aeb24fa0857
#
_cell.length_a   1.000
_cell.length_b   1.000
_cell.length_c   1.000
_cell.angle_alpha   90.00
_cell.angle_beta   90.00
_cell.angle_gamma   90.00
#
_symmetry.space_group_name_H-M   'P 1'
#
loop_
_entity.id
_entity.type
_entity.pdbx_description
1 polymer ?
#
loop_
_entity_poly.entity_id
_entity_poly.type
_entity_poly.pdbx_seq_one_letter_code
_entity_poly.pdbx_strand_id
1 'polypeptide(L)'
;MGRKKKNIIIIICVLSIVIVYFLINFLIWGIVPPKKKIYFLNNEVSLKYERKKRNNGIISVVYKDSAGNDYIFDRNGKLTGYYDVGGGADFPGYDAAEINPSDDSDEALIYSLGQKAKTVFEELIIDKSRISQYELITSETFTSYGVCQFSFVRSINGFNTNDTLSIAIDRDGKIKSYTGSRQGIFDNLTVNADRSDIEKFIDEKVNSRYKNQTVKYNVNSMTIDKKKNKFYIRCFVGVETEEYITGDEYEYRLK
;
A
#
# COMPACT_ATOMS: atom_id res chain seq x y z
N MET A 1 6.65 -2.14 59.67
CA MET A 1 6.98 -1.15 58.60
C MET A 1 5.99 0.00 58.72
N GLY A 2 6.45 1.24 59.05
CA GLY A 2 5.53 2.36 59.34
C GLY A 2 4.75 2.83 58.12
N ARG A 3 3.53 3.34 58.36
CA ARG A 3 2.57 3.81 57.32
C ARG A 3 3.21 4.75 56.27
N LYS A 4 4.16 5.60 56.70
CA LYS A 4 4.93 6.47 55.78
C LYS A 4 5.80 5.72 54.78
N LYS A 5 6.48 4.62 55.20
CA LYS A 5 7.31 3.79 54.27
C LYS A 5 6.45 3.06 53.24
N LYS A 6 5.25 2.58 53.58
CA LYS A 6 4.31 1.97 52.65
C LYS A 6 3.86 2.96 51.58
N ASN A 7 3.51 4.20 51.97
CA ASN A 7 3.08 5.22 51.01
C ASN A 7 4.19 5.63 50.03
N ILE A 8 5.44 5.73 50.52
CA ILE A 8 6.60 6.02 49.63
C ILE A 8 6.80 4.91 48.62
N ILE A 9 6.70 3.63 49.00
CA ILE A 9 6.83 2.49 48.09
C ILE A 9 5.72 2.52 47.00
N ILE A 10 4.48 2.79 47.39
CA ILE A 10 3.35 2.89 46.46
C ILE A 10 3.61 4.01 45.45
N ILE A 11 4.05 5.18 45.88
CA ILE A 11 4.37 6.31 44.99
C ILE A 11 5.48 5.94 43.99
N ILE A 12 6.54 5.28 44.46
CA ILE A 12 7.65 4.83 43.58
C ILE A 12 7.15 3.82 42.54
N CYS A 13 6.32 2.84 42.94
CA CYS A 13 5.73 1.87 42.04
C CYS A 13 4.85 2.53 40.97
N VAL A 14 3.99 3.48 41.37
CA VAL A 14 3.14 4.20 40.40
C VAL A 14 3.98 5.03 39.44
N LEU A 15 4.99 5.77 39.92
CA LEU A 15 5.91 6.52 39.08
C LEU A 15 6.66 5.62 38.10
N SER A 16 7.14 4.45 38.55
CA SER A 16 7.82 3.49 37.70
C SER A 16 6.91 2.97 36.56
N ILE A 17 5.64 2.64 36.88
CA ILE A 17 4.66 2.22 35.88
C ILE A 17 4.40 3.32 34.85
N VAL A 18 4.25 4.57 35.28
CA VAL A 18 4.05 5.72 34.43
C VAL A 18 5.27 5.93 33.50
N ILE A 19 6.48 5.86 34.06
CA ILE A 19 7.73 5.98 33.25
C ILE A 19 7.81 4.86 32.20
N VAL A 20 7.56 3.61 32.61
CA VAL A 20 7.57 2.46 31.69
C VAL A 20 6.52 2.64 30.59
N TYR A 21 5.32 3.09 30.93
CA TYR A 21 4.28 3.39 29.94
C TYR A 21 4.73 4.46 28.94
N PHE A 22 5.33 5.57 29.40
CA PHE A 22 5.85 6.60 28.52
C PHE A 22 7.01 6.10 27.63
N LEU A 23 7.93 5.29 28.20
CA LEU A 23 9.03 4.69 27.44
C LEU A 23 8.50 3.73 26.34
N ILE A 24 7.54 2.89 26.66
CA ILE A 24 6.91 1.98 25.68
C ILE A 24 6.24 2.79 24.57
N ASN A 25 5.45 3.83 24.93
CA ASN A 25 4.84 4.71 23.94
C ASN A 25 5.87 5.41 23.08
N PHE A 26 6.95 5.91 23.66
CA PHE A 26 8.04 6.55 22.91
C PHE A 26 8.74 5.57 21.97
N LEU A 27 9.03 4.35 22.42
CA LEU A 27 9.66 3.32 21.60
C LEU A 27 8.77 2.89 20.43
N ILE A 28 7.45 2.83 20.63
CA ILE A 28 6.50 2.44 19.61
C ILE A 28 6.22 3.58 18.61
N TRP A 29 5.95 4.78 19.10
CA TRP A 29 5.40 5.87 18.31
C TRP A 29 6.39 6.98 17.99
N GLY A 30 7.54 7.05 18.70
CA GLY A 30 8.45 8.19 18.64
C GLY A 30 7.82 9.48 19.18
N ILE A 31 8.42 10.61 18.82
CA ILE A 31 7.90 11.94 19.14
C ILE A 31 6.85 12.31 18.08
N VAL A 32 5.60 12.46 18.50
CA VAL A 32 4.49 12.90 17.65
C VAL A 32 4.18 14.35 17.97
N PRO A 33 4.61 15.30 17.15
CA PRO A 33 4.35 16.72 17.40
C PRO A 33 2.84 17.01 17.27
N PRO A 34 2.27 17.90 18.10
CA PRO A 34 0.84 18.24 18.06
C PRO A 34 0.46 19.03 16.81
N LYS A 35 1.43 19.69 16.17
CA LYS A 35 1.29 20.43 14.92
C LYS A 35 2.48 20.12 14.01
N LYS A 36 2.24 20.09 12.71
CA LYS A 36 3.25 19.83 11.68
C LYS A 36 2.94 20.71 10.46
N LYS A 37 3.97 21.19 9.79
CA LYS A 37 3.85 21.82 8.47
C LYS A 37 4.51 20.92 7.45
N ILE A 38 3.89 20.77 6.30
CA ILE A 38 4.42 20.03 5.15
C ILE A 38 4.18 20.79 3.87
N TYR A 39 4.96 20.47 2.85
CA TYR A 39 4.64 20.78 1.47
C TYR A 39 3.91 19.58 0.87
N PHE A 40 2.72 19.82 0.34
CA PHE A 40 1.91 18.81 -0.34
C PHE A 40 1.29 19.44 -1.58
N LEU A 41 1.61 18.87 -2.75
CA LEU A 41 1.15 19.37 -4.05
C LEU A 41 1.42 20.88 -4.24
N ASN A 42 2.66 21.26 -4.00
CA ASN A 42 3.16 22.64 -4.11
C ASN A 42 2.52 23.66 -3.14
N ASN A 43 1.79 23.19 -2.12
CA ASN A 43 1.19 24.06 -1.12
C ASN A 43 1.77 23.75 0.27
N GLU A 44 2.02 24.82 1.06
CA GLU A 44 2.31 24.66 2.48
C GLU A 44 1.02 24.34 3.22
N VAL A 45 0.96 23.18 3.86
CA VAL A 45 -0.21 22.70 4.62
C VAL A 45 0.14 22.64 6.09
N SER A 46 -0.66 23.30 6.93
CA SER A 46 -0.54 23.24 8.37
C SER A 46 -1.46 22.14 8.91
N LEU A 47 -0.86 21.19 9.62
CA LEU A 47 -1.50 19.99 10.09
C LEU A 47 -1.60 19.98 11.62
N LYS A 48 -2.72 19.49 12.15
CA LYS A 48 -2.95 19.24 13.56
C LYS A 48 -3.03 17.73 13.80
N TYR A 49 -2.37 17.24 14.86
CA TYR A 49 -2.46 15.84 15.27
C TYR A 49 -3.92 15.47 15.58
N GLU A 50 -4.33 14.32 15.07
CA GLU A 50 -5.67 13.77 15.29
C GLU A 50 -5.59 12.46 16.10
N ARG A 51 -4.93 11.43 15.57
CA ARG A 51 -4.89 10.11 16.20
C ARG A 51 -3.71 9.25 15.75
N LYS A 52 -3.40 8.25 16.57
CA LYS A 52 -2.54 7.13 16.19
C LYS A 52 -3.40 5.98 15.63
N LYS A 53 -2.89 5.31 14.60
CA LYS A 53 -3.54 4.15 13.98
C LYS A 53 -2.54 2.98 13.94
N ARG A 54 -2.98 1.80 14.32
CA ARG A 54 -2.23 0.56 14.17
C ARG A 54 -3.08 -0.42 13.38
N ASN A 55 -2.60 -0.83 12.23
CA ASN A 55 -3.29 -1.80 11.39
C ASN A 55 -2.29 -2.86 10.93
N ASN A 56 -2.56 -4.15 11.19
CA ASN A 56 -1.71 -5.29 10.83
C ASN A 56 -0.22 -5.10 11.19
N GLY A 57 0.06 -4.52 12.37
CA GLY A 57 1.43 -4.24 12.81
C GLY A 57 2.05 -2.97 12.25
N ILE A 58 1.41 -2.31 11.29
CA ILE A 58 1.85 -1.03 10.73
C ILE A 58 1.37 0.09 11.66
N ILE A 59 2.34 0.92 12.06
CA ILE A 59 2.10 2.07 12.93
C ILE A 59 2.06 3.32 12.06
N SER A 60 0.97 4.07 12.17
CA SER A 60 0.80 5.34 11.46
C SER A 60 0.20 6.41 12.36
N VAL A 61 0.48 7.67 12.02
CA VAL A 61 -0.01 8.86 12.71
C VAL A 61 -0.84 9.67 11.73
N VAL A 62 -2.06 9.99 12.12
CA VAL A 62 -2.99 10.78 11.31
C VAL A 62 -3.01 12.21 11.80
N TYR A 63 -2.86 13.12 10.88
CA TYR A 63 -3.03 14.56 11.06
C TYR A 63 -4.16 15.05 10.17
N LYS A 64 -4.78 16.17 10.57
CA LYS A 64 -5.78 16.89 9.76
C LYS A 64 -5.34 18.30 9.43
N ASP A 65 -5.71 18.75 8.23
CA ASP A 65 -5.63 20.18 7.90
C ASP A 65 -6.88 20.94 8.36
N SER A 66 -6.96 22.23 8.03
CA SER A 66 -8.10 23.07 8.38
C SER A 66 -9.40 22.72 7.64
N ALA A 67 -9.30 22.05 6.49
CA ALA A 67 -10.44 21.55 5.73
C ALA A 67 -10.93 20.19 6.26
N GLY A 68 -10.16 19.54 7.16
CA GLY A 68 -10.48 18.25 7.74
C GLY A 68 -9.91 17.05 6.96
N ASN A 69 -9.09 17.28 5.93
CA ASN A 69 -8.44 16.22 5.17
C ASN A 69 -7.46 15.45 6.05
N ASP A 70 -7.42 14.12 5.89
CA ASP A 70 -6.52 13.23 6.62
C ASP A 70 -5.17 13.10 5.90
N TYR A 71 -4.08 13.27 6.65
CA TYR A 71 -2.71 13.05 6.22
C TYR A 71 -2.09 11.97 7.10
N ILE A 72 -1.68 10.86 6.48
CA ILE A 72 -1.19 9.68 7.18
C ILE A 72 0.32 9.59 7.04
N PHE A 73 1.01 9.50 8.16
CA PHE A 73 2.46 9.37 8.22
C PHE A 73 2.86 8.04 8.85
N ASP A 74 3.93 7.45 8.35
CA ASP A 74 4.57 6.32 9.01
C ASP A 74 5.33 6.75 10.29
N ARG A 75 5.93 5.75 10.97
CA ARG A 75 6.75 5.98 12.17
C ARG A 75 7.95 6.91 11.94
N ASN A 76 8.48 6.95 10.70
CA ASN A 76 9.62 7.76 10.33
C ASN A 76 9.23 9.17 9.89
N GLY A 77 7.95 9.50 9.96
CA GLY A 77 7.40 10.80 9.57
C GLY A 77 7.24 11.00 8.07
N LYS A 78 7.30 9.93 7.27
CA LYS A 78 7.03 9.96 5.83
C LYS A 78 5.53 9.96 5.60
N LEU A 79 5.06 10.77 4.65
CA LEU A 79 3.65 10.76 4.21
C LEU A 79 3.39 9.46 3.44
N THR A 80 2.44 8.66 3.92
CA THR A 80 2.05 7.38 3.32
C THR A 80 0.61 7.34 2.85
N GLY A 81 -0.16 8.37 3.15
CA GLY A 81 -1.53 8.48 2.70
C GLY A 81 -2.12 9.87 2.86
N TYR A 82 -3.10 10.17 2.03
CA TYR A 82 -3.93 11.37 2.05
C TYR A 82 -5.35 10.99 1.69
N TYR A 83 -6.32 11.59 2.36
CA TYR A 83 -7.74 11.43 2.05
C TYR A 83 -8.44 12.79 2.17
N ASP A 84 -9.14 13.17 1.11
CA ASP A 84 -9.99 14.37 1.08
C ASP A 84 -11.24 14.16 1.96
N VAL A 85 -11.74 15.24 2.55
CA VAL A 85 -13.01 15.26 3.30
C VAL A 85 -14.16 14.92 2.34
N GLY A 86 -14.77 13.80 2.48
CA GLY A 86 -15.77 13.26 1.56
C GLY A 86 -15.29 12.08 0.74
N GLY A 87 -13.96 11.81 0.74
CA GLY A 87 -13.39 10.53 0.36
C GLY A 87 -13.02 9.68 1.56
N GLY A 88 -13.68 9.85 2.70
CA GLY A 88 -13.35 9.38 4.03
C GLY A 88 -12.70 8.00 4.13
N ALA A 89 -12.13 7.68 5.28
CA ALA A 89 -11.49 6.40 5.61
C ALA A 89 -12.37 5.14 5.39
N ASP A 90 -13.57 5.36 4.94
CA ASP A 90 -14.59 4.41 4.46
C ASP A 90 -14.66 4.37 2.93
N PHE A 91 -13.56 4.69 2.21
CA PHE A 91 -13.43 4.14 0.87
C PHE A 91 -13.50 2.63 1.06
N PRO A 92 -14.64 1.97 0.73
CA PRO A 92 -14.73 0.53 0.83
C PRO A 92 -13.56 -0.03 0.03
N GLY A 93 -12.73 -0.83 0.69
CA GLY A 93 -11.74 -1.60 -0.02
C GLY A 93 -12.48 -2.29 -1.16
N TYR A 94 -11.98 -2.15 -2.36
CA TYR A 94 -12.40 -2.73 -3.61
C TYR A 94 -13.48 -3.83 -3.51
N ASP A 95 -14.67 -3.50 -3.07
CA ASP A 95 -15.85 -4.25 -3.48
C ASP A 95 -16.21 -3.68 -4.84
N ALA A 96 -16.21 -4.55 -5.84
CA ALA A 96 -16.52 -4.23 -7.22
C ALA A 96 -17.91 -3.60 -7.29
N ALA A 97 -18.00 -2.32 -6.95
CA ALA A 97 -19.19 -1.52 -7.15
C ALA A 97 -19.43 -1.47 -8.66
N GLU A 98 -20.66 -1.71 -9.06
CA GLU A 98 -21.13 -1.78 -10.43
C GLU A 98 -20.37 -0.81 -11.34
N ILE A 99 -19.58 -1.36 -12.25
CA ILE A 99 -18.89 -0.62 -13.29
C ILE A 99 -19.96 -0.14 -14.25
N ASN A 100 -20.30 1.13 -14.19
CA ASN A 100 -21.07 1.74 -15.28
C ASN A 100 -20.15 1.79 -16.50
N PRO A 101 -20.56 1.26 -17.68
CA PRO A 101 -19.75 1.33 -18.87
C PRO A 101 -19.38 2.80 -19.15
N SER A 102 -18.09 3.03 -19.39
CA SER A 102 -17.59 4.35 -19.74
C SER A 102 -18.17 4.78 -21.09
N ASP A 103 -18.58 6.03 -21.17
CA ASP A 103 -18.87 6.69 -22.44
C ASP A 103 -17.53 7.03 -23.12
N ASP A 104 -17.46 7.07 -24.46
CA ASP A 104 -16.23 7.43 -25.21
C ASP A 104 -15.63 8.77 -24.77
N SER A 105 -16.47 9.69 -24.24
CA SER A 105 -16.05 10.94 -23.63
C SER A 105 -15.18 10.76 -22.36
N ASP A 106 -15.29 9.65 -21.67
CA ASP A 106 -14.54 9.36 -20.45
C ASP A 106 -13.09 8.93 -20.75
N GLU A 107 -12.83 8.30 -21.90
CA GLU A 107 -11.49 7.82 -22.25
C GLU A 107 -10.45 8.96 -22.37
N ALA A 108 -10.81 10.03 -23.08
CA ALA A 108 -9.96 11.22 -23.21
C ALA A 108 -9.75 11.91 -21.85
N LEU A 109 -10.79 11.97 -21.02
CA LEU A 109 -10.70 12.52 -19.68
C LEU A 109 -9.79 11.66 -18.79
N ILE A 110 -9.97 10.35 -18.78
CA ILE A 110 -9.14 9.40 -18.02
C ILE A 110 -7.68 9.52 -18.42
N TYR A 111 -7.38 9.62 -19.73
CA TYR A 111 -6.02 9.86 -20.20
C TYR A 111 -5.43 11.16 -19.64
N SER A 112 -6.19 12.27 -19.69
CA SER A 112 -5.76 13.56 -19.13
C SER A 112 -5.51 13.48 -17.62
N LEU A 113 -6.40 12.83 -16.88
CA LEU A 113 -6.24 12.59 -15.45
C LEU A 113 -5.04 11.70 -15.14
N GLY A 114 -4.73 10.74 -16.02
CA GLY A 114 -3.53 9.90 -15.93
C GLY A 114 -2.24 10.71 -16.01
N GLN A 115 -2.17 11.73 -16.88
CA GLN A 115 -1.02 12.64 -16.93
C GLN A 115 -0.89 13.46 -15.64
N LYS A 116 -2.01 13.92 -15.09
CA LYS A 116 -2.03 14.60 -13.78
C LYS A 116 -1.57 13.66 -12.67
N ALA A 117 -2.06 12.41 -12.64
CA ALA A 117 -1.63 11.41 -11.68
C ALA A 117 -0.11 11.16 -11.74
N LYS A 118 0.47 11.13 -12.95
CA LYS A 118 1.91 10.98 -13.14
C LYS A 118 2.69 12.14 -12.52
N THR A 119 2.27 13.38 -12.74
CA THR A 119 2.88 14.56 -12.11
C THR A 119 2.84 14.45 -10.58
N VAL A 120 1.67 14.10 -10.03
CA VAL A 120 1.50 13.92 -8.59
C VAL A 120 2.36 12.78 -8.04
N PHE A 121 2.45 11.66 -8.77
CA PHE A 121 3.34 10.55 -8.42
C PHE A 121 4.79 11.00 -8.32
N GLU A 122 5.29 11.75 -9.32
CA GLU A 122 6.65 12.27 -9.35
C GLU A 122 6.97 13.23 -8.20
N GLU A 123 5.96 13.96 -7.70
CA GLU A 123 6.11 14.79 -6.49
C GLU A 123 6.16 13.99 -5.21
N LEU A 124 5.31 12.97 -5.08
CA LEU A 124 5.09 12.21 -3.84
C LEU A 124 6.08 11.06 -3.66
N ILE A 125 6.67 10.55 -4.74
CA ILE A 125 7.66 9.48 -4.64
C ILE A 125 8.89 9.95 -3.87
N ILE A 126 9.28 9.18 -2.86
CA ILE A 126 10.36 9.55 -1.94
C ILE A 126 11.73 9.48 -2.60
N ASP A 127 11.97 8.44 -3.39
CA ASP A 127 13.22 8.23 -4.11
C ASP A 127 13.00 8.41 -5.62
N LYS A 128 13.30 9.61 -6.09
CA LYS A 128 13.12 9.98 -7.50
C LYS A 128 13.97 9.18 -8.47
N SER A 129 15.08 8.59 -8.01
CA SER A 129 15.92 7.72 -8.85
C SER A 129 15.20 6.44 -9.28
N ARG A 130 14.08 6.12 -8.66
CA ARG A 130 13.29 4.90 -8.91
C ARG A 130 12.06 5.13 -9.78
N ILE A 131 11.78 6.34 -10.20
CA ILE A 131 10.59 6.64 -11.03
C ILE A 131 10.50 5.69 -12.23
N SER A 132 11.62 5.42 -12.89
CA SER A 132 11.69 4.51 -14.04
C SER A 132 11.37 3.04 -13.73
N GLN A 133 11.31 2.65 -12.46
CA GLN A 133 10.94 1.30 -12.03
C GLN A 133 9.44 1.14 -11.81
N TYR A 134 8.66 2.22 -11.93
CA TYR A 134 7.22 2.19 -11.73
C TYR A 134 6.48 2.27 -13.05
N GLU A 135 5.52 1.40 -13.22
CA GLU A 135 4.58 1.38 -14.33
C GLU A 135 3.21 1.87 -13.87
N LEU A 136 2.60 2.72 -14.68
CA LEU A 136 1.24 3.20 -14.43
C LEU A 136 0.25 2.15 -14.91
N ILE A 137 -0.59 1.70 -14.00
CA ILE A 137 -1.78 0.90 -14.28
C ILE A 137 -2.99 1.81 -14.02
N THR A 138 -3.73 2.11 -15.08
CA THR A 138 -4.92 2.97 -15.01
C THR A 138 -6.17 2.12 -14.88
N SER A 139 -7.11 2.53 -14.05
CA SER A 139 -8.48 2.03 -14.11
C SER A 139 -9.12 2.53 -15.42
N GLU A 140 -9.78 1.67 -16.16
CA GLU A 140 -10.37 1.99 -17.46
C GLU A 140 -11.67 2.79 -17.33
N THR A 141 -12.22 2.91 -16.11
CA THR A 141 -13.51 3.51 -15.84
C THR A 141 -13.51 4.34 -14.56
N PHE A 142 -14.47 5.24 -14.45
CA PHE A 142 -14.79 5.88 -13.17
C PHE A 142 -15.58 4.91 -12.28
N THR A 143 -15.25 4.92 -11.00
CA THR A 143 -16.06 4.20 -9.99
C THR A 143 -17.44 4.87 -9.83
N SER A 144 -18.38 4.19 -9.18
CA SER A 144 -19.68 4.75 -8.80
C SER A 144 -19.58 6.04 -7.96
N TYR A 145 -18.42 6.30 -7.35
CA TYR A 145 -18.14 7.54 -6.62
C TYR A 145 -17.55 8.65 -7.49
N GLY A 146 -17.51 8.46 -8.82
CA GLY A 146 -16.99 9.45 -9.77
C GLY A 146 -15.48 9.67 -9.69
N VAL A 147 -14.70 8.68 -9.23
CA VAL A 147 -13.23 8.75 -9.17
C VAL A 147 -12.60 7.71 -10.08
N CYS A 148 -11.50 8.09 -10.72
CA CYS A 148 -10.63 7.20 -11.47
C CYS A 148 -9.38 6.89 -10.62
N GLN A 149 -8.94 5.64 -10.59
CA GLN A 149 -7.77 5.22 -9.83
C GLN A 149 -6.58 4.98 -10.74
N PHE A 150 -5.44 5.54 -10.35
CA PHE A 150 -4.16 5.44 -11.01
C PHE A 150 -3.17 4.77 -10.05
N SER A 151 -2.69 3.57 -10.41
CA SER A 151 -1.77 2.80 -9.58
C SER A 151 -0.41 2.72 -10.25
N PHE A 152 0.61 3.20 -9.57
CA PHE A 152 2.01 3.08 -9.98
C PHE A 152 2.60 1.87 -9.27
N VAL A 153 2.91 0.84 -10.03
CA VAL A 153 3.41 -0.45 -9.52
C VAL A 153 4.88 -0.56 -9.83
N ARG A 154 5.69 -0.78 -8.81
CA ARG A 154 7.13 -0.98 -8.99
C ARG A 154 7.41 -2.35 -9.57
N SER A 155 8.25 -2.37 -10.62
CA SER A 155 8.76 -3.60 -11.23
C SER A 155 10.26 -3.74 -11.00
N ILE A 156 10.72 -4.96 -10.72
CA ILE A 156 12.14 -5.31 -10.55
C ILE A 156 12.43 -6.51 -11.44
N ASN A 157 13.33 -6.36 -12.40
CA ASN A 157 13.67 -7.39 -13.38
C ASN A 157 12.44 -7.99 -14.09
N GLY A 158 11.45 -7.16 -14.43
CA GLY A 158 10.24 -7.59 -15.12
C GLY A 158 9.17 -8.27 -14.22
N PHE A 159 9.38 -8.29 -12.91
CA PHE A 159 8.39 -8.78 -11.95
C PHE A 159 7.79 -7.63 -11.16
N ASN A 160 6.47 -7.54 -11.16
CA ASN A 160 5.77 -6.57 -10.32
C ASN A 160 6.02 -6.84 -8.84
N THR A 161 5.98 -5.79 -8.04
CA THR A 161 6.06 -5.89 -6.58
C THR A 161 4.75 -5.40 -5.96
N ASN A 162 4.57 -5.63 -4.67
CA ASN A 162 3.50 -4.97 -3.92
C ASN A 162 3.92 -3.58 -3.36
N ASP A 163 5.01 -3.00 -3.90
CA ASP A 163 5.36 -1.60 -3.71
C ASP A 163 4.57 -0.76 -4.72
N THR A 164 3.42 -0.29 -4.28
CA THR A 164 2.49 0.46 -5.12
C THR A 164 2.22 1.84 -4.52
N LEU A 165 1.92 2.77 -5.39
CA LEU A 165 1.43 4.10 -5.04
C LEU A 165 0.17 4.34 -5.85
N SER A 166 -0.96 4.50 -5.17
CA SER A 166 -2.26 4.70 -5.79
C SER A 166 -2.78 6.10 -5.53
N ILE A 167 -3.31 6.72 -6.57
CA ILE A 167 -3.88 8.08 -6.57
C ILE A 167 -5.29 7.98 -7.14
N ALA A 168 -6.30 8.44 -6.40
CA ALA A 168 -7.65 8.57 -6.89
C ALA A 168 -7.94 10.03 -7.21
N ILE A 169 -8.47 10.28 -8.41
CA ILE A 169 -8.77 11.61 -8.93
C ILE A 169 -10.23 11.63 -9.41
N ASP A 170 -10.99 12.68 -9.04
CA ASP A 170 -12.34 12.86 -9.51
C ASP A 170 -12.40 13.47 -10.92
N ARG A 171 -13.60 13.58 -11.50
CA ARG A 171 -13.84 14.12 -12.85
C ARG A 171 -13.36 15.57 -13.00
N ASP A 172 -13.36 16.35 -11.92
CA ASP A 172 -12.86 17.73 -11.91
C ASP A 172 -11.33 17.81 -11.76
N GLY A 173 -10.67 16.66 -11.68
CA GLY A 173 -9.25 16.56 -11.52
C GLY A 173 -8.76 16.80 -10.08
N LYS A 174 -9.63 16.78 -9.07
CA LYS A 174 -9.24 16.91 -7.68
C LYS A 174 -8.75 15.56 -7.14
N ILE A 175 -7.64 15.58 -6.40
CA ILE A 175 -7.12 14.38 -5.74
C ILE A 175 -7.99 14.06 -4.54
N LYS A 176 -8.61 12.90 -4.56
CA LYS A 176 -9.49 12.40 -3.50
C LYS A 176 -8.72 11.53 -2.51
N SER A 177 -7.76 10.78 -2.99
CA SER A 177 -6.88 10.01 -2.11
C SER A 177 -5.51 9.76 -2.74
N TYR A 178 -4.56 9.53 -1.86
CA TYR A 178 -3.24 9.02 -2.14
C TYR A 178 -2.92 7.91 -1.13
N THR A 179 -2.43 6.78 -1.60
CA THR A 179 -2.01 5.68 -0.74
C THR A 179 -0.68 5.14 -1.26
N GLY A 180 0.36 5.28 -0.46
CA GLY A 180 1.66 4.68 -0.75
C GLY A 180 1.87 3.42 0.06
N SER A 181 2.15 2.30 -0.59
CA SER A 181 2.48 1.07 0.09
C SER A 181 3.99 0.87 0.19
N ARG A 182 4.43 0.40 1.32
CA ARG A 182 5.72 -0.27 1.61
C ARG A 182 6.95 0.18 0.83
N GLN A 183 7.06 1.47 0.48
CA GLN A 183 8.25 2.01 -0.17
C GLN A 183 9.52 1.65 0.63
N GLY A 184 10.49 1.05 -0.06
CA GLY A 184 11.78 0.70 0.53
C GLY A 184 11.97 -0.77 0.95
N ILE A 185 10.93 -1.60 0.99
CA ILE A 185 11.07 -3.03 1.34
C ILE A 185 11.93 -3.79 0.32
N PHE A 186 11.84 -3.39 -0.95
CA PHE A 186 12.50 -4.05 -2.08
C PHE A 186 13.79 -3.36 -2.52
N ASP A 187 14.29 -2.38 -1.76
CA ASP A 187 15.37 -1.49 -2.20
C ASP A 187 16.70 -2.19 -2.47
N ASN A 188 16.99 -3.24 -1.71
CA ASN A 188 18.21 -4.02 -1.82
C ASN A 188 17.94 -5.42 -2.40
N LEU A 189 16.79 -5.61 -3.04
CA LEU A 189 16.46 -6.89 -3.64
C LEU A 189 17.13 -7.02 -5.01
N THR A 190 17.95 -8.04 -5.17
CA THR A 190 18.39 -8.53 -6.47
C THR A 190 17.59 -9.77 -6.80
N VAL A 191 16.93 -9.77 -7.95
CA VAL A 191 16.18 -10.93 -8.43
C VAL A 191 17.08 -11.70 -9.39
N ASN A 192 17.54 -12.88 -8.94
CA ASN A 192 18.41 -13.78 -9.72
C ASN A 192 17.59 -14.96 -10.29
N ALA A 193 16.36 -14.72 -10.70
CA ALA A 193 15.50 -15.73 -11.31
C ALA A 193 15.02 -15.22 -12.65
N ASP A 194 15.13 -16.06 -13.66
CA ASP A 194 14.57 -15.81 -14.97
C ASP A 194 13.12 -16.24 -15.02
N ARG A 195 12.33 -15.59 -15.87
CA ARG A 195 10.93 -15.94 -16.08
C ARG A 195 10.76 -17.41 -16.49
N SER A 196 11.67 -17.93 -17.31
CA SER A 196 11.68 -19.31 -17.77
C SER A 196 11.86 -20.33 -16.62
N ASP A 197 12.64 -20.00 -15.57
CA ASP A 197 12.82 -20.87 -14.42
C ASP A 197 11.55 -20.95 -13.58
N ILE A 198 10.83 -19.83 -13.49
CA ILE A 198 9.57 -19.76 -12.77
C ILE A 198 8.48 -20.51 -13.53
N GLU A 199 8.42 -20.35 -14.86
CA GLU A 199 7.47 -21.08 -15.71
C GLU A 199 7.67 -22.58 -15.63
N LYS A 200 8.92 -23.07 -15.66
CA LYS A 200 9.23 -24.49 -15.41
C LYS A 200 8.76 -24.96 -14.02
N PHE A 201 9.02 -24.17 -12.99
CA PHE A 201 8.54 -24.46 -11.64
C PHE A 201 7.01 -24.55 -11.60
N ILE A 202 6.30 -23.63 -12.26
CA ILE A 202 4.83 -23.67 -12.35
C ILE A 202 4.37 -24.93 -13.07
N ASP A 203 4.99 -25.25 -14.21
CA ASP A 203 4.69 -26.46 -14.99
C ASP A 203 4.81 -27.73 -14.14
N GLU A 204 5.92 -27.87 -13.41
CA GLU A 204 6.11 -28.98 -12.47
C GLU A 204 5.02 -29.04 -11.39
N LYS A 205 4.61 -27.88 -10.85
CA LYS A 205 3.57 -27.81 -9.81
C LYS A 205 2.19 -28.15 -10.34
N VAL A 206 1.81 -27.61 -11.50
CA VAL A 206 0.52 -27.90 -12.15
C VAL A 206 0.45 -29.38 -12.50
N ASN A 207 1.47 -29.93 -13.18
CA ASN A 207 1.51 -31.35 -13.55
C ASN A 207 1.50 -32.28 -12.33
N SER A 208 2.13 -31.87 -11.23
CA SER A 208 2.10 -32.65 -9.98
C SER A 208 0.73 -32.63 -9.30
N ARG A 209 0.02 -31.49 -9.35
CA ARG A 209 -1.28 -31.32 -8.71
C ARG A 209 -2.40 -32.00 -9.48
N TYR A 210 -2.36 -31.91 -10.80
CA TYR A 210 -3.39 -32.39 -11.71
C TYR A 210 -2.96 -33.68 -12.43
N LYS A 211 -2.28 -34.56 -11.71
CA LYS A 211 -1.91 -35.91 -12.23
C LYS A 211 -3.14 -36.59 -12.79
N ASN A 212 -3.03 -37.14 -13.99
CA ASN A 212 -4.10 -37.90 -14.68
C ASN A 212 -5.27 -37.03 -15.22
N GLN A 213 -5.10 -35.73 -15.32
CA GLN A 213 -6.05 -34.84 -15.99
C GLN A 213 -5.37 -34.14 -17.17
N THR A 214 -6.13 -33.90 -18.23
CA THR A 214 -5.72 -32.97 -19.29
C THR A 214 -5.95 -31.57 -18.78
N VAL A 215 -4.88 -30.77 -18.66
CA VAL A 215 -4.98 -29.40 -18.17
C VAL A 215 -4.41 -28.41 -19.16
N LYS A 216 -5.07 -27.25 -19.28
CA LYS A 216 -4.51 -26.04 -19.85
C LYS A 216 -4.32 -25.04 -18.72
N TYR A 217 -3.24 -24.29 -18.74
CA TYR A 217 -3.04 -23.24 -17.76
C TYR A 217 -2.41 -21.99 -18.38
N ASN A 218 -2.63 -20.85 -17.73
CA ASN A 218 -1.99 -19.60 -18.06
C ASN A 218 -1.54 -18.91 -16.77
N VAL A 219 -0.40 -18.23 -16.83
CA VAL A 219 0.10 -17.43 -15.70
C VAL A 219 -0.49 -16.03 -15.79
N ASN A 220 -1.43 -15.73 -14.91
CA ASN A 220 -2.14 -14.46 -14.88
C ASN A 220 -1.29 -13.33 -14.32
N SER A 221 -0.49 -13.63 -13.28
CA SER A 221 0.41 -12.64 -12.68
C SER A 221 1.59 -13.28 -11.97
N MET A 222 2.70 -12.53 -11.92
CA MET A 222 3.90 -12.84 -11.13
C MET A 222 4.27 -11.60 -10.31
N THR A 223 4.17 -11.70 -8.98
CA THR A 223 4.40 -10.57 -8.09
C THR A 223 5.40 -10.92 -7.00
N ILE A 224 6.42 -10.08 -6.83
CA ILE A 224 7.38 -10.25 -5.73
C ILE A 224 6.72 -9.84 -4.42
N ASP A 225 6.74 -10.73 -3.45
CA ASP A 225 6.25 -10.47 -2.09
C ASP A 225 7.31 -10.83 -1.05
N LYS A 226 7.17 -10.27 0.16
CA LYS A 226 8.04 -10.52 1.31
C LYS A 226 7.26 -11.18 2.45
N LYS A 227 7.70 -12.39 2.84
CA LYS A 227 7.11 -13.15 3.92
C LYS A 227 8.22 -13.62 4.88
N LYS A 228 8.13 -13.27 6.16
CA LYS A 228 9.12 -13.65 7.19
C LYS A 228 10.58 -13.37 6.79
N ASN A 229 10.87 -12.15 6.32
CA ASN A 229 12.19 -11.72 5.84
C ASN A 229 12.75 -12.47 4.62
N LYS A 230 11.94 -13.23 3.89
CA LYS A 230 12.30 -13.89 2.64
C LYS A 230 11.45 -13.33 1.52
N PHE A 231 12.03 -13.29 0.32
CA PHE A 231 11.31 -12.86 -0.88
C PHE A 231 10.86 -14.07 -1.68
N TYR A 232 9.70 -13.95 -2.27
CA TYR A 232 9.06 -14.96 -3.11
C TYR A 232 8.48 -14.28 -4.34
N ILE A 233 8.46 -14.99 -5.47
CA ILE A 233 7.58 -14.64 -6.58
C ILE A 233 6.30 -15.44 -6.39
N ARG A 234 5.22 -14.74 -6.16
CA ARG A 234 3.88 -15.29 -6.08
C ARG A 234 3.30 -15.32 -7.49
N CYS A 235 2.97 -16.51 -7.95
CA CYS A 235 2.42 -16.76 -9.26
C CYS A 235 0.95 -17.11 -9.13
N PHE A 236 0.08 -16.33 -9.76
CA PHE A 236 -1.34 -16.64 -9.87
C PHE A 236 -1.60 -17.29 -11.22
N VAL A 237 -2.09 -18.52 -11.21
CA VAL A 237 -2.23 -19.38 -12.38
C VAL A 237 -3.67 -19.78 -12.57
N GLY A 238 -4.26 -19.42 -13.71
CA GLY A 238 -5.56 -19.93 -14.13
C GLY A 238 -5.39 -21.34 -14.68
N VAL A 239 -6.14 -22.30 -14.20
CA VAL A 239 -6.10 -23.71 -14.62
C VAL A 239 -7.47 -24.12 -15.11
N GLU A 240 -7.52 -24.64 -16.32
CA GLU A 240 -8.72 -25.20 -16.97
C GLU A 240 -8.55 -26.69 -17.12
N THR A 241 -9.49 -27.44 -16.57
CA THR A 241 -9.64 -28.90 -16.74
C THR A 241 -10.88 -29.20 -17.58
N GLU A 242 -11.11 -30.45 -17.91
CA GLU A 242 -12.34 -30.85 -18.61
C GLU A 242 -13.63 -30.61 -17.79
N GLU A 243 -13.51 -30.49 -16.45
CA GLU A 243 -14.66 -30.40 -15.55
C GLU A 243 -14.87 -28.98 -14.99
N TYR A 244 -13.80 -28.19 -14.81
CA TYR A 244 -13.89 -26.88 -14.15
C TYR A 244 -12.72 -25.95 -14.49
N ILE A 245 -12.92 -24.66 -14.21
CA ILE A 245 -11.89 -23.62 -14.24
C ILE A 245 -11.62 -23.19 -12.80
N THR A 246 -10.35 -23.08 -12.43
CA THR A 246 -9.92 -22.66 -11.09
C THR A 246 -8.70 -21.73 -11.16
N GLY A 247 -8.40 -21.08 -10.03
CA GLY A 247 -7.17 -20.30 -9.85
C GLY A 247 -6.30 -20.93 -8.78
N ASP A 248 -5.04 -21.16 -9.11
CA ASP A 248 -4.03 -21.67 -8.20
C ASP A 248 -2.98 -20.59 -7.88
N GLU A 249 -2.44 -20.63 -6.68
CA GLU A 249 -1.35 -19.77 -6.25
C GLU A 249 -0.11 -20.62 -5.92
N TYR A 250 1.04 -20.24 -6.51
CA TYR A 250 2.32 -20.89 -6.25
C TYR A 250 3.36 -19.84 -5.80
N GLU A 251 4.21 -20.23 -4.85
CA GLU A 251 5.27 -19.36 -4.33
C GLU A 251 6.65 -19.91 -4.76
N TYR A 252 7.35 -19.19 -5.63
CA TYR A 252 8.73 -19.46 -6.00
C TYR A 252 9.65 -18.66 -5.09
N ARG A 253 10.51 -19.34 -4.30
CA ARG A 253 11.41 -18.69 -3.36
C ARG A 253 12.62 -18.09 -4.08
N LEU A 254 12.84 -16.79 -3.92
CA LEU A 254 14.08 -16.13 -4.33
C LEU A 254 15.22 -16.49 -3.35
N LYS A 255 16.40 -16.76 -3.94
CA LYS A 255 17.62 -17.16 -3.20
C LYS A 255 18.41 -15.94 -2.75
#